data_3e73a82a6baebda51217e65bf6c79385
#
_entry.id   3e73a82a6baebda51217e65bf6c79385
#
_cell.length_a   1.000
_cell.length_b   1.000
_cell.length_c   1.000
_cell.angle_alpha   90.00
_cell.angle_beta   90.00
_cell.angle_gamma   90.00
#
_symmetry.space_group_name_H-M   'P 1'
#
loop_
_entity.id
_entity.type
_entity.pdbx_description
1 polymer ?
#
loop_
_entity_poly.entity_id
_entity_poly.type
_entity_poly.pdbx_seq_one_letter_code
_entity_poly.pdbx_strand_id
1 'polypeptide(L)'
;MNFYKLFFSFIVVNSFYSCNQNSSTEKVSVEKFDSIVDANLPKADSSIQLINIQTVKGNFKVWTQRRGSNPKIKLLLLNGGPGCTHEYFECLEKFLPQENIEFIYYDQLGCGKSDNPNDTALWDLCRYVEEVEQVRQDLKLDKENFFLLGHSWGGIVAIEYALKYQQNLKGLIISNMMCDAVEYGKYAQEVLSKQMKPEILKEIREIEKKKDFSNPRYMELLMPNFYGEHICRIPIAQWPAPMKRSLDAINQSLYVTMQGPSEFGISGKLEKWSRKADMKNITVKTLAVGAKYDTMDPEHMKWISENVKNGTFLYCPNGSHMCFWDDQEIYMKGLINFLNQVPD
;
A
#
# COMPACT_ATOMS: atom_id res chain seq x y z
N MET A 1 -13.34 -13.47 -6.45
CA MET A 1 -12.65 -14.36 -7.40
C MET A 1 -11.25 -13.77 -7.56
N ASN A 2 -10.25 -14.37 -6.93
CA ASN A 2 -8.89 -13.82 -6.89
C ASN A 2 -8.30 -13.80 -8.29
N PHE A 3 -7.97 -12.65 -8.82
CA PHE A 3 -7.39 -12.45 -10.16
C PHE A 3 -6.08 -13.22 -10.38
N TYR A 4 -5.34 -13.56 -9.31
CA TYR A 4 -4.07 -14.29 -9.38
C TYR A 4 -4.18 -15.82 -9.26
N LYS A 5 -5.33 -16.38 -8.85
CA LYS A 5 -5.49 -17.86 -8.77
C LYS A 5 -5.58 -18.56 -10.13
N LEU A 6 -5.70 -17.82 -11.23
CA LEU A 6 -5.80 -18.41 -12.57
C LEU A 6 -4.45 -18.72 -13.25
N PHE A 7 -3.32 -18.32 -12.66
CA PHE A 7 -2.01 -18.47 -13.33
C PHE A 7 -1.09 -19.58 -12.79
N PHE A 8 -1.47 -20.31 -11.73
CA PHE A 8 -0.62 -21.36 -11.16
C PHE A 8 -1.34 -22.71 -10.99
N SER A 9 -1.91 -23.23 -12.07
CA SER A 9 -2.37 -24.63 -12.12
C SER A 9 -1.82 -25.33 -13.36
N PHE A 10 -0.53 -25.65 -13.35
CA PHE A 10 -0.02 -26.76 -14.17
C PHE A 10 1.20 -27.38 -13.49
N ILE A 11 1.12 -28.73 -13.39
CA ILE A 11 2.12 -29.71 -12.98
C ILE A 11 2.07 -30.08 -11.47
N VAL A 12 1.19 -31.02 -11.14
CA VAL A 12 1.45 -32.01 -10.11
C VAL A 12 1.50 -33.37 -10.79
N VAL A 13 2.68 -33.94 -10.85
CA VAL A 13 2.92 -35.33 -11.26
C VAL A 13 2.53 -36.22 -10.09
N ASN A 14 1.54 -37.08 -10.31
CA ASN A 14 1.14 -38.14 -9.43
C ASN A 14 2.27 -39.18 -9.30
N SER A 15 2.72 -39.44 -8.08
CA SER A 15 3.39 -40.70 -7.73
C SER A 15 2.63 -41.37 -6.62
N PHE A 16 1.89 -42.41 -6.99
CA PHE A 16 1.29 -43.37 -6.07
C PHE A 16 2.39 -44.22 -5.44
N TYR A 17 2.41 -44.30 -4.12
CA TYR A 17 2.94 -45.48 -3.42
C TYR A 17 1.94 -45.93 -2.36
N SER A 18 1.46 -47.15 -2.60
CA SER A 18 0.70 -47.96 -1.67
C SER A 18 1.65 -48.63 -0.69
N CYS A 19 1.32 -48.74 0.59
CA CYS A 19 1.56 -49.94 1.37
C CYS A 19 0.90 -49.91 2.77
N ASN A 20 0.01 -50.80 2.90
CA ASN A 20 -0.23 -51.81 3.97
C ASN A 20 -0.42 -51.41 5.44
N GLN A 21 -1.57 -51.86 5.87
CA GLN A 21 -2.03 -52.00 7.26
C GLN A 21 -1.15 -52.98 8.06
N ASN A 22 -0.93 -52.65 9.35
CA ASN A 22 -1.05 -53.65 10.41
C ASN A 22 -1.46 -52.96 11.73
N SER A 23 -2.50 -53.53 12.30
CA SER A 23 -3.13 -53.22 13.55
C SER A 23 -2.33 -53.66 14.77
N SER A 24 -2.21 -52.81 15.78
CA SER A 24 -2.14 -53.27 17.18
C SER A 24 -2.72 -52.16 18.09
N THR A 25 -3.82 -52.50 18.69
CA THR A 25 -4.50 -51.75 19.74
C THR A 25 -3.75 -51.87 21.04
N GLU A 26 -3.16 -50.75 21.52
CA GLU A 26 -2.83 -50.58 22.94
C GLU A 26 -3.69 -49.48 23.54
N LYS A 27 -4.47 -49.89 24.57
CA LYS A 27 -5.21 -49.00 25.44
C LYS A 27 -4.21 -48.25 26.31
N VAL A 28 -4.05 -46.96 26.08
CA VAL A 28 -3.36 -46.04 27.02
C VAL A 28 -4.41 -45.27 27.81
N SER A 29 -4.31 -45.42 29.14
CA SER A 29 -5.15 -44.87 30.17
C SER A 29 -5.20 -43.33 30.13
N VAL A 30 -6.41 -42.81 30.25
CA VAL A 30 -6.71 -41.38 30.45
C VAL A 30 -6.38 -41.01 31.90
N GLU A 31 -5.13 -40.66 32.19
CA GLU A 31 -4.78 -39.92 33.40
C GLU A 31 -3.41 -39.27 33.21
N LYS A 32 -3.41 -37.96 33.11
CA LYS A 32 -2.35 -36.91 33.08
C LYS A 32 -2.31 -36.10 31.82
N PHE A 33 -3.33 -35.30 31.61
CA PHE A 33 -3.33 -34.23 30.62
C PHE A 33 -3.54 -32.83 31.24
N ASP A 34 -3.15 -32.63 32.52
CA ASP A 34 -3.30 -31.35 33.21
C ASP A 34 -2.00 -30.79 33.76
N SER A 35 -0.91 -30.80 33.01
CA SER A 35 0.28 -30.02 33.39
C SER A 35 1.34 -29.80 32.28
N ILE A 36 0.97 -29.82 31.00
CA ILE A 36 1.85 -29.39 29.91
C ILE A 36 1.08 -28.41 29.01
N VAL A 37 0.58 -27.35 29.60
CA VAL A 37 0.13 -26.18 28.90
C VAL A 37 1.11 -25.06 29.25
N ASP A 38 1.71 -24.44 28.23
CA ASP A 38 2.46 -23.18 28.27
C ASP A 38 3.96 -23.16 28.57
N ALA A 39 4.76 -23.94 27.85
CA ALA A 39 6.18 -23.60 27.77
C ALA A 39 6.71 -23.29 26.35
N ASN A 40 5.90 -23.43 25.28
CA ASN A 40 6.35 -23.21 23.87
C ASN A 40 5.34 -22.46 23.00
N LEU A 41 4.47 -21.64 23.56
CA LEU A 41 3.82 -20.62 22.74
C LEU A 41 4.89 -19.59 22.37
N PRO A 42 5.08 -19.23 21.07
CA PRO A 42 5.97 -18.17 20.71
C PRO A 42 5.54 -16.92 21.49
N LYS A 43 6.48 -16.31 22.26
CA LYS A 43 6.22 -15.03 22.94
C LYS A 43 5.62 -14.09 21.92
N ALA A 44 4.48 -13.48 22.22
CA ALA A 44 3.85 -12.49 21.38
C ALA A 44 4.92 -11.47 20.95
N ASP A 45 5.05 -11.23 19.65
CA ASP A 45 6.02 -10.25 19.15
C ASP A 45 5.63 -8.88 19.68
N SER A 46 6.41 -8.36 20.65
CA SER A 46 6.16 -7.08 21.31
C SER A 46 6.21 -5.89 20.35
N SER A 47 6.68 -6.08 19.12
CA SER A 47 6.65 -5.06 18.09
C SER A 47 5.26 -4.92 17.43
N ILE A 48 4.37 -5.92 17.60
CA ILE A 48 3.01 -5.92 17.04
C ILE A 48 2.04 -5.32 18.06
N GLN A 49 1.18 -4.43 17.56
CA GLN A 49 0.09 -3.84 18.33
C GLN A 49 -1.21 -3.87 17.52
N LEU A 50 -2.30 -4.31 18.17
CA LEU A 50 -3.66 -4.17 17.65
C LEU A 50 -4.28 -2.94 18.30
N ILE A 51 -4.55 -1.92 17.51
CA ILE A 51 -5.09 -0.63 17.96
C ILE A 51 -6.61 -0.65 17.78
N ASN A 52 -7.34 -0.31 18.84
CA ASN A 52 -8.78 -0.14 18.76
C ASN A 52 -9.12 1.22 18.15
N ILE A 53 -9.87 1.19 17.07
CA ILE A 53 -10.41 2.39 16.42
C ILE A 53 -11.92 2.45 16.57
N GLN A 54 -12.45 3.66 16.70
CA GLN A 54 -13.89 3.92 16.76
C GLN A 54 -14.38 4.40 15.40
N THR A 55 -15.51 3.87 14.97
CA THR A 55 -16.18 4.26 13.73
C THR A 55 -17.67 4.44 13.97
N VAL A 56 -18.39 4.98 12.98
CA VAL A 56 -19.87 5.09 13.02
C VAL A 56 -20.58 3.73 13.03
N LYS A 57 -19.84 2.64 12.77
CA LYS A 57 -20.36 1.27 12.75
C LYS A 57 -19.88 0.43 13.95
N GLY A 58 -19.21 1.03 14.90
CA GLY A 58 -18.65 0.38 16.07
C GLY A 58 -17.13 0.39 16.12
N ASN A 59 -16.57 -0.41 17.00
CA ASN A 59 -15.15 -0.50 17.24
C ASN A 59 -14.54 -1.66 16.45
N PHE A 60 -13.37 -1.42 15.88
CA PHE A 60 -12.59 -2.40 15.14
C PHE A 60 -11.13 -2.34 15.56
N LYS A 61 -10.37 -3.36 15.20
CA LYS A 61 -8.94 -3.43 15.46
C LYS A 61 -8.17 -3.27 14.16
N VAL A 62 -7.17 -2.39 14.19
CA VAL A 62 -6.19 -2.25 13.11
C VAL A 62 -4.84 -2.72 13.59
N TRP A 63 -4.12 -3.39 12.69
CA TRP A 63 -2.82 -4.00 12.99
C TRP A 63 -1.68 -3.06 12.65
N THR A 64 -0.72 -2.95 13.57
CA THR A 64 0.54 -2.23 13.35
C THR A 64 1.72 -3.08 13.80
N GLN A 65 2.90 -2.83 13.21
CA GLN A 65 4.15 -3.46 13.65
C GLN A 65 5.31 -2.48 13.52
N ARG A 66 6.07 -2.31 14.61
CA ARG A 66 7.25 -1.46 14.65
C ARG A 66 8.48 -2.20 14.14
N ARG A 67 9.36 -1.48 13.45
CA ARG A 67 10.69 -1.91 13.01
C ARG A 67 11.71 -0.84 13.36
N GLY A 68 12.84 -1.25 13.95
CA GLY A 68 13.83 -0.31 14.48
C GLY A 68 13.40 0.34 15.78
N SER A 69 14.15 1.35 16.22
CA SER A 69 13.84 2.16 17.40
C SER A 69 14.53 3.52 17.27
N ASN A 70 13.75 4.60 17.27
CA ASN A 70 14.28 5.96 17.31
C ASN A 70 13.29 6.89 17.98
N PRO A 71 13.70 7.69 19.00
CA PRO A 71 12.79 8.61 19.68
C PRO A 71 12.35 9.79 18.80
N LYS A 72 13.14 10.18 17.78
CA LYS A 72 12.95 11.39 16.97
C LYS A 72 12.46 11.16 15.55
N ILE A 73 12.59 9.94 15.03
CA ILE A 73 12.17 9.59 13.65
C ILE A 73 11.32 8.33 13.72
N LYS A 74 10.02 8.50 13.57
CA LYS A 74 9.02 7.43 13.56
C LYS A 74 8.15 7.59 12.32
N LEU A 75 8.39 6.75 11.33
CA LEU A 75 7.74 6.80 10.03
C LEU A 75 6.54 5.85 9.99
N LEU A 76 5.33 6.37 10.02
CA LEU A 76 4.11 5.59 9.78
C LEU A 76 3.87 5.43 8.28
N LEU A 77 3.64 4.19 7.83
CA LEU A 77 3.48 3.84 6.43
C LEU A 77 2.01 3.63 6.09
N LEU A 78 1.46 4.44 5.18
CA LEU A 78 0.12 4.26 4.63
C LEU A 78 0.23 3.56 3.28
N ASN A 79 -0.25 2.31 3.23
CA ASN A 79 -0.28 1.51 2.02
C ASN A 79 -1.32 2.01 0.99
N GLY A 80 -1.07 1.66 -0.26
CA GLY A 80 -1.90 1.96 -1.43
C GLY A 80 -3.06 0.98 -1.65
N GLY A 81 -3.52 0.95 -2.86
CA GLY A 81 -4.71 0.25 -3.33
C GLY A 81 -5.84 1.24 -3.64
N PRO A 82 -6.82 1.52 -2.74
CA PRO A 82 -6.96 1.01 -1.37
C PRO A 82 -7.14 -0.51 -1.29
N GLY A 83 -6.85 -1.06 -0.12
CA GLY A 83 -7.06 -2.49 0.11
C GLY A 83 -5.82 -3.37 0.01
N CYS A 84 -4.65 -2.84 -0.38
CA CYS A 84 -3.37 -3.53 -0.28
C CYS A 84 -2.94 -3.71 1.18
N THR A 85 -1.94 -4.54 1.42
CA THR A 85 -1.36 -4.77 2.74
C THR A 85 0.02 -4.11 2.85
N HIS A 86 0.58 -4.07 4.06
CA HIS A 86 1.88 -3.46 4.33
C HIS A 86 3.06 -4.17 3.64
N GLU A 87 2.91 -5.44 3.23
CA GLU A 87 4.04 -6.29 2.82
C GLU A 87 4.86 -5.70 1.67
N TYR A 88 4.26 -4.95 0.76
CA TYR A 88 5.04 -4.37 -0.33
C TYR A 88 6.06 -3.31 0.13
N PHE A 89 5.98 -2.84 1.38
CA PHE A 89 6.99 -2.00 2.00
C PHE A 89 8.13 -2.78 2.67
N GLU A 90 8.13 -4.11 2.68
CA GLU A 90 9.18 -4.91 3.33
C GLU A 90 10.60 -4.61 2.81
N CYS A 91 10.72 -4.03 1.61
CA CYS A 91 12.03 -3.57 1.11
C CYS A 91 12.71 -2.53 1.99
N LEU A 92 11.94 -1.76 2.77
CA LEU A 92 12.47 -0.74 3.69
C LEU A 92 13.30 -1.34 4.83
N GLU A 93 13.06 -2.61 5.19
CA GLU A 93 13.76 -3.31 6.29
C GLU A 93 15.28 -3.39 6.08
N LYS A 94 15.72 -3.41 4.81
CA LYS A 94 17.14 -3.44 4.48
C LYS A 94 17.87 -2.11 4.70
N PHE A 95 17.13 -1.01 4.77
CA PHE A 95 17.72 0.33 4.72
C PHE A 95 17.46 1.13 5.99
N LEU A 96 16.21 1.27 6.40
CA LEU A 96 15.84 2.23 7.43
C LEU A 96 16.41 1.90 8.83
N PRO A 97 16.41 0.63 9.31
CA PRO A 97 16.98 0.32 10.63
C PRO A 97 18.49 0.55 10.71
N GLN A 98 19.22 0.39 9.61
CA GLN A 98 20.66 0.64 9.54
C GLN A 98 21.01 2.13 9.67
N GLU A 99 20.09 2.99 9.27
CA GLU A 99 20.17 4.45 9.37
C GLU A 99 19.52 4.98 10.66
N ASN A 100 19.26 4.09 11.61
CA ASN A 100 18.61 4.42 12.88
C ASN A 100 17.25 5.13 12.70
N ILE A 101 16.43 4.64 11.77
CA ILE A 101 15.08 5.13 11.51
C ILE A 101 14.09 4.06 11.98
N GLU A 102 13.19 4.44 12.91
CA GLU A 102 12.04 3.63 13.28
C GLU A 102 10.94 3.81 12.24
N PHE A 103 10.37 2.71 11.75
CA PHE A 103 9.18 2.79 10.92
C PHE A 103 8.11 1.80 11.40
N ILE A 104 6.87 2.07 11.01
CA ILE A 104 5.70 1.39 11.53
C ILE A 104 4.86 0.94 10.33
N TYR A 105 4.78 -0.37 10.15
CA TYR A 105 3.79 -0.98 9.28
C TYR A 105 2.39 -0.80 9.86
N TYR A 106 1.43 -0.59 8.98
CA TYR A 106 0.05 -0.41 9.34
C TYR A 106 -0.86 -0.96 8.24
N ASP A 107 -1.69 -1.92 8.59
CA ASP A 107 -2.78 -2.35 7.73
C ASP A 107 -4.05 -1.55 8.09
N GLN A 108 -4.56 -0.78 7.13
CA GLN A 108 -5.78 0.01 7.30
C GLN A 108 -7.00 -0.91 7.51
N LEU A 109 -8.08 -0.40 8.12
CA LEU A 109 -9.32 -1.18 8.27
C LEU A 109 -9.81 -1.68 6.90
N GLY A 110 -10.06 -2.97 6.83
CA GLY A 110 -10.42 -3.66 5.58
C GLY A 110 -9.22 -4.25 4.83
N CYS A 111 -7.99 -4.15 5.36
CA CYS A 111 -6.77 -4.64 4.73
C CYS A 111 -6.05 -5.66 5.63
N GLY A 112 -5.36 -6.59 5.01
CA GLY A 112 -4.36 -7.45 5.62
C GLY A 112 -4.74 -8.10 6.94
N LYS A 113 -3.98 -7.75 7.98
CA LYS A 113 -4.12 -8.31 9.35
C LYS A 113 -5.09 -7.52 10.25
N SER A 114 -5.66 -6.44 9.73
CA SER A 114 -6.69 -5.65 10.41
C SER A 114 -8.08 -6.27 10.25
N ASP A 115 -9.02 -5.86 11.10
CA ASP A 115 -10.41 -6.26 10.94
C ASP A 115 -10.94 -5.90 9.54
N ASN A 116 -11.77 -6.77 8.99
CA ASN A 116 -12.37 -6.57 7.67
C ASN A 116 -13.89 -6.72 7.74
N PRO A 117 -14.60 -5.67 8.16
CA PRO A 117 -16.07 -5.71 8.29
C PRO A 117 -16.81 -5.80 6.95
N ASN A 118 -16.11 -5.57 5.80
CA ASN A 118 -16.68 -5.60 4.45
C ASN A 118 -17.96 -4.74 4.31
N ASP A 119 -18.02 -3.60 5.01
CA ASP A 119 -19.15 -2.66 4.99
C ASP A 119 -18.77 -1.42 4.17
N THR A 120 -19.45 -1.22 3.03
CA THR A 120 -19.19 -0.08 2.11
C THR A 120 -19.43 1.29 2.73
N ALA A 121 -20.17 1.38 3.85
CA ALA A 121 -20.35 2.62 4.60
C ALA A 121 -19.07 3.05 5.34
N LEU A 122 -18.14 2.12 5.57
CA LEU A 122 -16.83 2.38 6.16
C LEU A 122 -15.77 2.79 5.12
N TRP A 123 -16.07 2.64 3.83
CA TRP A 123 -15.15 2.99 2.75
C TRP A 123 -15.35 4.45 2.36
N ASP A 124 -14.83 5.31 3.22
CA ASP A 124 -14.94 6.76 3.12
C ASP A 124 -13.61 7.42 3.49
N LEU A 125 -13.16 8.38 2.67
CA LEU A 125 -11.86 9.02 2.80
C LEU A 125 -11.70 9.74 4.15
N CYS A 126 -12.74 10.47 4.60
CA CYS A 126 -12.70 11.18 5.87
C CYS A 126 -12.53 10.20 7.04
N ARG A 127 -13.21 9.04 6.97
CA ARG A 127 -13.08 7.99 8.01
C ARG A 127 -11.64 7.45 8.07
N TYR A 128 -10.97 7.23 6.92
CA TYR A 128 -9.57 6.78 6.91
C TYR A 128 -8.63 7.82 7.50
N VAL A 129 -8.89 9.11 7.29
CA VAL A 129 -8.13 10.19 7.94
C VAL A 129 -8.28 10.15 9.46
N GLU A 130 -9.51 9.96 9.97
CA GLU A 130 -9.77 9.82 11.41
C GLU A 130 -9.14 8.56 12.00
N GLU A 131 -9.10 7.48 11.23
CA GLU A 131 -8.41 6.25 11.61
C GLU A 131 -6.91 6.48 11.82
N VAL A 132 -6.25 7.19 10.89
CA VAL A 132 -4.83 7.56 11.02
C VAL A 132 -4.61 8.40 12.29
N GLU A 133 -5.50 9.34 12.62
CA GLU A 133 -5.38 10.15 13.83
C GLU A 133 -5.51 9.29 15.10
N GLN A 134 -6.44 8.34 15.14
CA GLN A 134 -6.58 7.41 16.26
C GLN A 134 -5.35 6.51 16.42
N VAL A 135 -4.81 6.01 15.29
CA VAL A 135 -3.56 5.21 15.27
C VAL A 135 -2.38 6.05 15.78
N ARG A 136 -2.24 7.30 15.30
CA ARG A 136 -1.21 8.22 15.79
C ARG A 136 -1.27 8.41 17.32
N GLN A 137 -2.48 8.65 17.86
CA GLN A 137 -2.69 8.87 19.28
C GLN A 137 -2.30 7.66 20.13
N ASP A 138 -2.74 6.46 19.70
CA ASP A 138 -2.43 5.21 20.41
C ASP A 138 -0.92 4.91 20.39
N LEU A 139 -0.26 5.13 19.25
CA LEU A 139 1.17 4.97 19.06
C LEU A 139 2.00 6.09 19.72
N LYS A 140 1.36 7.14 20.27
CA LYS A 140 1.99 8.30 20.90
C LYS A 140 2.99 9.01 19.98
N LEU A 141 2.58 9.21 18.74
CA LEU A 141 3.33 9.96 17.74
C LEU A 141 2.95 11.43 17.82
N ASP A 142 3.91 12.35 17.69
CA ASP A 142 3.68 13.79 17.74
C ASP A 142 4.66 14.57 16.84
N LYS A 143 4.52 15.86 16.81
CA LYS A 143 5.32 16.76 15.95
C LYS A 143 6.84 16.65 16.16
N GLU A 144 7.31 16.06 17.25
CA GLU A 144 8.74 15.91 17.53
C GLU A 144 9.33 14.64 16.87
N ASN A 145 8.45 13.69 16.45
CA ASN A 145 8.91 12.41 15.95
C ASN A 145 8.10 11.85 14.77
N PHE A 146 6.92 12.37 14.49
CA PHE A 146 5.96 11.76 13.57
C PHE A 146 6.19 12.14 12.11
N PHE A 147 6.66 11.19 11.32
CA PHE A 147 6.67 11.26 9.87
C PHE A 147 5.58 10.38 9.29
N LEU A 148 4.83 10.90 8.32
CA LEU A 148 3.78 10.17 7.63
C LEU A 148 4.16 9.98 6.16
N LEU A 149 4.30 8.72 5.73
CA LEU A 149 4.49 8.37 4.34
C LEU A 149 3.21 7.75 3.80
N GLY A 150 2.65 8.35 2.76
CA GLY A 150 1.56 7.77 2.00
C GLY A 150 1.99 7.44 0.58
N HIS A 151 1.82 6.17 0.18
CA HIS A 151 2.07 5.70 -1.18
C HIS A 151 0.75 5.46 -1.90
N SER A 152 0.62 5.94 -3.14
CA SER A 152 -0.58 5.73 -3.96
C SER A 152 -1.85 6.21 -3.22
N TRP A 153 -2.88 5.39 -3.06
CA TRP A 153 -4.03 5.71 -2.19
C TRP A 153 -3.63 6.24 -0.81
N GLY A 154 -2.59 5.66 -0.19
CA GLY A 154 -2.05 6.19 1.06
C GLY A 154 -1.59 7.63 0.95
N GLY A 155 -1.15 8.09 -0.24
CA GLY A 155 -0.82 9.48 -0.54
C GLY A 155 -2.05 10.40 -0.50
N ILE A 156 -3.22 9.94 -0.99
CA ILE A 156 -4.49 10.66 -0.86
C ILE A 156 -4.81 10.86 0.63
N VAL A 157 -4.75 9.79 1.42
CA VAL A 157 -5.01 9.85 2.87
C VAL A 157 -4.01 10.75 3.58
N ALA A 158 -2.73 10.70 3.21
CA ALA A 158 -1.68 11.53 3.79
C ALA A 158 -1.87 13.04 3.48
N ILE A 159 -2.30 13.39 2.26
CA ILE A 159 -2.64 14.77 1.88
C ILE A 159 -3.82 15.27 2.71
N GLU A 160 -4.90 14.51 2.80
CA GLU A 160 -6.07 14.88 3.61
C GLU A 160 -5.74 14.99 5.10
N TYR A 161 -4.92 14.06 5.60
CA TYR A 161 -4.41 14.11 6.97
C TYR A 161 -3.60 15.39 7.22
N ALA A 162 -2.69 15.73 6.33
CA ALA A 162 -1.89 16.93 6.46
C ALA A 162 -2.75 18.21 6.42
N LEU A 163 -3.73 18.29 5.52
CA LEU A 163 -4.63 19.44 5.46
C LEU A 163 -5.43 19.63 6.75
N LYS A 164 -5.70 18.57 7.50
CA LYS A 164 -6.48 18.61 8.74
C LYS A 164 -5.62 18.63 10.01
N TYR A 165 -4.50 17.88 10.05
CA TYR A 165 -3.75 17.55 11.25
C TYR A 165 -2.24 17.78 11.15
N GLN A 166 -1.76 18.60 10.19
CA GLN A 166 -0.32 18.82 9.98
C GLN A 166 0.44 19.33 11.20
N GLN A 167 -0.24 19.94 12.18
CA GLN A 167 0.37 20.38 13.44
C GLN A 167 0.93 19.21 14.28
N ASN A 168 0.53 17.98 13.99
CA ASN A 168 1.02 16.77 14.64
C ASN A 168 2.20 16.14 13.89
N LEU A 169 2.49 16.59 12.65
CA LEU A 169 3.53 16.02 11.80
C LEU A 169 4.86 16.73 11.98
N LYS A 170 5.94 15.96 12.05
CA LYS A 170 7.32 16.42 11.85
C LYS A 170 7.65 16.51 10.36
N GLY A 171 7.17 15.57 9.54
CA GLY A 171 7.33 15.58 8.10
C GLY A 171 6.29 14.75 7.38
N LEU A 172 6.05 15.08 6.11
CA LEU A 172 5.10 14.42 5.21
C LEU A 172 5.85 13.89 3.99
N ILE A 173 5.55 12.66 3.58
CA ILE A 173 6.05 12.07 2.34
C ILE A 173 4.85 11.65 1.48
N ILE A 174 4.69 12.28 0.31
CA ILE A 174 3.71 11.95 -0.71
C ILE A 174 4.44 11.16 -1.79
N SER A 175 4.31 9.85 -1.74
CA SER A 175 5.01 8.94 -2.64
C SER A 175 4.09 8.47 -3.75
N ASN A 176 4.41 8.85 -4.99
CA ASN A 176 3.75 8.33 -6.18
C ASN A 176 2.21 8.50 -6.14
N MET A 177 1.75 9.73 -5.81
CA MET A 177 0.33 10.07 -5.84
C MET A 177 0.09 11.54 -6.17
N MET A 178 -0.62 11.78 -7.27
CA MET A 178 -1.08 13.10 -7.66
C MET A 178 -2.13 13.64 -6.68
N CYS A 179 -2.24 14.96 -6.56
CA CYS A 179 -3.25 15.59 -5.69
C CYS A 179 -4.58 15.88 -6.39
N ASP A 180 -4.78 15.29 -7.57
CA ASP A 180 -5.96 15.50 -8.42
C ASP A 180 -6.28 14.23 -9.21
N ALA A 181 -7.39 13.58 -8.89
CA ALA A 181 -7.82 12.34 -9.54
C ALA A 181 -8.27 12.55 -10.99
N VAL A 182 -8.80 13.74 -11.31
CA VAL A 182 -9.20 14.05 -12.68
C VAL A 182 -7.98 14.18 -13.58
N GLU A 183 -6.93 14.86 -13.10
CA GLU A 183 -5.65 14.96 -13.83
C GLU A 183 -4.95 13.60 -13.94
N TYR A 184 -5.01 12.76 -12.91
CA TYR A 184 -4.52 11.38 -12.98
C TYR A 184 -5.24 10.58 -14.08
N GLY A 185 -6.57 10.59 -14.08
CA GLY A 185 -7.34 9.93 -15.12
C GLY A 185 -7.01 10.45 -16.54
N LYS A 186 -6.82 11.78 -16.67
CA LYS A 186 -6.42 12.41 -17.91
C LYS A 186 -5.01 11.97 -18.37
N TYR A 187 -4.05 11.92 -17.46
CA TYR A 187 -2.69 11.44 -17.75
C TYR A 187 -2.68 10.00 -18.25
N ALA A 188 -3.42 9.11 -17.56
CA ALA A 188 -3.60 7.74 -18.01
C ALA A 188 -4.19 7.65 -19.44
N GLN A 189 -5.20 8.49 -19.75
CA GLN A 189 -5.91 8.45 -21.02
C GLN A 189 -5.17 9.12 -22.17
N GLU A 190 -4.48 10.23 -21.93
CA GLU A 190 -3.89 11.08 -22.97
C GLU A 190 -2.39 10.83 -23.18
N VAL A 191 -1.70 10.28 -22.16
CA VAL A 191 -0.26 10.04 -22.20
C VAL A 191 0.05 8.56 -22.18
N LEU A 192 -0.31 7.84 -21.11
CA LEU A 192 0.09 6.45 -20.93
C LEU A 192 -0.58 5.51 -21.93
N SER A 193 -1.86 5.76 -22.24
CA SER A 193 -2.58 4.95 -23.24
C SER A 193 -1.90 4.93 -24.59
N LYS A 194 -1.28 6.04 -24.99
CA LYS A 194 -0.59 6.17 -26.29
C LYS A 194 0.71 5.38 -26.39
N GLN A 195 1.21 4.89 -25.24
CA GLN A 195 2.40 4.04 -25.18
C GLN A 195 2.06 2.57 -25.46
N MET A 196 0.78 2.19 -25.40
CA MET A 196 0.31 0.85 -25.73
C MET A 196 0.18 0.69 -27.26
N LYS A 197 0.29 -0.56 -27.71
CA LYS A 197 -0.03 -0.90 -29.08
C LYS A 197 -1.52 -0.61 -29.35
N PRO A 198 -1.85 0.02 -30.50
CA PRO A 198 -3.22 0.44 -30.79
C PRO A 198 -4.26 -0.68 -30.71
N GLU A 199 -3.91 -1.89 -31.16
CA GLU A 199 -4.79 -3.06 -31.12
C GLU A 199 -5.10 -3.51 -29.68
N ILE A 200 -4.10 -3.45 -28.80
CA ILE A 200 -4.26 -3.78 -27.36
C ILE A 200 -5.16 -2.75 -26.70
N LEU A 201 -4.87 -1.46 -26.90
CA LEU A 201 -5.68 -0.38 -26.35
C LEU A 201 -7.13 -0.47 -26.81
N LYS A 202 -7.36 -0.77 -28.11
CA LYS A 202 -8.71 -0.93 -28.66
C LYS A 202 -9.48 -2.03 -27.94
N GLU A 203 -8.87 -3.20 -27.72
CA GLU A 203 -9.51 -4.32 -27.02
C GLU A 203 -9.83 -3.96 -25.56
N ILE A 204 -8.90 -3.30 -24.84
CA ILE A 204 -9.13 -2.79 -23.49
C ILE A 204 -10.35 -1.86 -23.47
N ARG A 205 -10.43 -0.88 -24.40
CA ARG A 205 -11.54 0.07 -24.49
C ARG A 205 -12.89 -0.58 -24.77
N GLU A 206 -12.90 -1.67 -25.55
CA GLU A 206 -14.12 -2.41 -25.82
C GLU A 206 -14.65 -3.11 -24.55
N ILE A 207 -13.77 -3.64 -23.71
CA ILE A 207 -14.11 -4.24 -22.42
C ILE A 207 -14.63 -3.16 -21.45
N GLU A 208 -13.91 -2.04 -21.33
CA GLU A 208 -14.29 -0.90 -20.49
C GLU A 208 -15.65 -0.31 -20.88
N LYS A 209 -15.90 -0.14 -22.18
CA LYS A 209 -17.19 0.36 -22.70
C LYS A 209 -18.36 -0.54 -22.33
N LYS A 210 -18.15 -1.86 -22.28
CA LYS A 210 -19.14 -2.84 -21.85
C LYS A 210 -19.24 -2.96 -20.33
N LYS A 211 -18.32 -2.31 -19.59
CA LYS A 211 -18.14 -2.49 -18.13
C LYS A 211 -17.95 -3.94 -17.71
N ASP A 212 -17.34 -4.75 -18.59
CA ASP A 212 -17.11 -6.18 -18.39
C ASP A 212 -15.77 -6.41 -17.67
N PHE A 213 -15.60 -5.75 -16.51
CA PHE A 213 -14.35 -5.78 -15.73
C PHE A 213 -14.08 -7.13 -15.04
N SER A 214 -15.06 -8.04 -15.04
CA SER A 214 -14.87 -9.43 -14.59
C SER A 214 -14.27 -10.34 -15.64
N ASN A 215 -14.16 -9.87 -16.88
CA ASN A 215 -13.55 -10.60 -17.98
C ASN A 215 -12.03 -10.78 -17.73
N PRO A 216 -11.53 -12.01 -17.63
CA PRO A 216 -10.09 -12.25 -17.40
C PRO A 216 -9.20 -11.57 -18.43
N ARG A 217 -9.70 -11.43 -19.66
CA ARG A 217 -8.97 -10.80 -20.76
C ARG A 217 -8.56 -9.37 -20.45
N TYR A 218 -9.32 -8.64 -19.62
CA TYR A 218 -8.99 -7.28 -19.22
C TYR A 218 -7.62 -7.21 -18.51
N MET A 219 -7.42 -8.06 -17.51
CA MET A 219 -6.14 -8.11 -16.79
C MET A 219 -5.03 -8.81 -17.58
N GLU A 220 -5.35 -9.79 -18.43
CA GLU A 220 -4.38 -10.40 -19.35
C GLU A 220 -3.75 -9.36 -20.31
N LEU A 221 -4.53 -8.36 -20.71
CA LEU A 221 -4.04 -7.27 -21.54
C LEU A 221 -3.28 -6.22 -20.72
N LEU A 222 -3.82 -5.82 -19.58
CA LEU A 222 -3.23 -4.77 -18.74
C LEU A 222 -1.93 -5.20 -18.09
N MET A 223 -1.82 -6.42 -17.58
CA MET A 223 -0.64 -6.88 -16.87
C MET A 223 0.67 -6.69 -17.66
N PRO A 224 0.83 -7.22 -18.89
CA PRO A 224 2.07 -7.07 -19.63
C PRO A 224 2.23 -5.70 -20.32
N ASN A 225 1.13 -4.99 -20.63
CA ASN A 225 1.19 -3.78 -21.44
C ASN A 225 1.03 -2.48 -20.64
N PHE A 226 0.66 -2.58 -19.37
CA PHE A 226 0.50 -1.42 -18.48
C PHE A 226 1.16 -1.64 -17.12
N TYR A 227 0.80 -2.72 -16.40
CA TYR A 227 1.34 -2.95 -15.06
C TYR A 227 2.85 -3.22 -15.07
N GLY A 228 3.33 -4.01 -16.04
CA GLY A 228 4.77 -4.28 -16.22
C GLY A 228 5.59 -3.06 -16.61
N GLU A 229 4.96 -2.02 -17.16
CA GLU A 229 5.63 -0.78 -17.57
C GLU A 229 5.51 0.34 -16.54
N HIS A 230 4.35 0.42 -15.83
CA HIS A 230 4.01 1.58 -15.01
C HIS A 230 3.83 1.29 -13.52
N ILE A 231 3.55 0.02 -13.14
CA ILE A 231 3.44 -0.35 -11.72
C ILE A 231 4.77 -0.82 -11.17
N CYS A 232 5.40 -1.81 -11.82
CA CYS A 232 6.74 -2.26 -11.44
C CYS A 232 7.48 -2.80 -12.65
N ARG A 233 8.62 -2.20 -12.99
CA ARG A 233 9.42 -2.52 -14.19
C ARG A 233 10.36 -3.70 -14.02
N ILE A 234 10.44 -4.29 -12.84
CA ILE A 234 11.03 -5.62 -12.67
C ILE A 234 10.19 -6.58 -13.53
N PRO A 235 10.79 -7.53 -14.28
CA PRO A 235 10.01 -8.50 -15.05
C PRO A 235 8.94 -9.17 -14.17
N ILE A 236 7.69 -9.25 -14.64
CA ILE A 236 6.53 -9.70 -13.85
C ILE A 236 6.79 -11.05 -13.16
N ALA A 237 7.46 -11.98 -13.85
CA ALA A 237 7.82 -13.29 -13.27
C ALA A 237 8.80 -13.18 -12.08
N GLN A 238 9.52 -12.06 -11.97
CA GLN A 238 10.52 -11.77 -10.93
C GLN A 238 10.02 -10.74 -9.91
N TRP A 239 8.76 -10.33 -9.97
CA TRP A 239 8.23 -9.40 -8.98
C TRP A 239 8.48 -9.90 -7.57
N PRO A 240 8.93 -9.01 -6.66
CA PRO A 240 9.27 -9.39 -5.28
C PRO A 240 8.13 -10.11 -4.58
N ALA A 241 8.45 -11.18 -3.84
CA ALA A 241 7.44 -11.96 -3.14
C ALA A 241 6.57 -11.13 -2.18
N PRO A 242 7.11 -10.15 -1.41
CA PRO A 242 6.29 -9.28 -0.57
C PRO A 242 5.28 -8.45 -1.37
N MET A 243 5.70 -7.90 -2.50
CA MET A 243 4.82 -7.16 -3.39
C MET A 243 3.70 -8.05 -3.93
N LYS A 244 4.03 -9.27 -4.39
CA LYS A 244 3.01 -10.25 -4.85
C LYS A 244 2.02 -10.58 -3.75
N ARG A 245 2.48 -10.86 -2.51
CA ARG A 245 1.58 -11.15 -1.39
C ARG A 245 0.60 -10.01 -1.12
N SER A 246 1.08 -8.78 -1.14
CA SER A 246 0.23 -7.60 -0.93
C SER A 246 -0.83 -7.44 -2.02
N LEU A 247 -0.44 -7.63 -3.30
CA LEU A 247 -1.37 -7.57 -4.43
C LEU A 247 -2.37 -8.71 -4.44
N ASP A 248 -1.95 -9.93 -4.07
CA ASP A 248 -2.83 -11.10 -3.99
C ASP A 248 -3.84 -11.00 -2.83
N ALA A 249 -3.48 -10.30 -1.76
CA ALA A 249 -4.30 -10.09 -0.57
C ALA A 249 -5.20 -8.85 -0.66
N ILE A 250 -5.17 -8.11 -1.78
CA ILE A 250 -5.95 -6.88 -1.92
C ILE A 250 -7.45 -7.12 -1.68
N ASN A 251 -8.08 -6.26 -0.89
CA ASN A 251 -9.55 -6.26 -0.74
C ASN A 251 -10.19 -5.70 -2.02
N GLN A 252 -10.56 -6.60 -2.94
CA GLN A 252 -11.12 -6.25 -4.25
C GLN A 252 -12.37 -5.40 -4.15
N SER A 253 -13.26 -5.67 -3.19
CA SER A 253 -14.51 -4.93 -3.04
C SER A 253 -14.23 -3.48 -2.64
N LEU A 254 -13.30 -3.27 -1.70
CA LEU A 254 -12.83 -1.95 -1.29
C LEU A 254 -12.13 -1.23 -2.45
N TYR A 255 -11.21 -1.91 -3.12
CA TYR A 255 -10.45 -1.36 -4.24
C TYR A 255 -11.38 -0.86 -5.36
N VAL A 256 -12.24 -1.72 -5.88
CA VAL A 256 -13.14 -1.38 -6.99
C VAL A 256 -14.11 -0.25 -6.60
N THR A 257 -14.60 -0.25 -5.36
CA THR A 257 -15.54 0.80 -4.91
C THR A 257 -14.87 2.17 -4.83
N MET A 258 -13.63 2.24 -4.36
CA MET A 258 -12.93 3.50 -4.13
C MET A 258 -12.15 3.96 -5.36
N GLN A 259 -11.33 3.09 -5.95
CA GLN A 259 -10.42 3.38 -7.06
C GLN A 259 -11.08 3.12 -8.42
N GLY A 260 -11.70 1.96 -8.58
CA GLY A 260 -12.19 1.48 -9.87
C GLY A 260 -11.59 0.12 -10.22
N PRO A 261 -11.75 -0.35 -11.47
CA PRO A 261 -11.42 -1.72 -11.85
C PRO A 261 -9.91 -2.00 -12.00
N SER A 262 -9.07 -0.97 -12.17
CA SER A 262 -7.63 -1.10 -12.44
C SER A 262 -6.88 0.20 -12.17
N GLU A 263 -5.55 0.15 -12.27
CA GLU A 263 -4.66 1.32 -12.23
C GLU A 263 -4.62 2.11 -13.55
N PHE A 264 -5.37 1.69 -14.56
CA PHE A 264 -5.48 2.41 -15.84
C PHE A 264 -6.49 3.57 -15.76
N GLY A 265 -6.42 4.34 -14.69
CA GLY A 265 -7.27 5.49 -14.38
C GLY A 265 -8.00 5.30 -13.05
N ILE A 266 -8.89 6.23 -12.76
CA ILE A 266 -9.67 6.26 -11.53
C ILE A 266 -11.14 6.51 -11.88
N SER A 267 -12.05 5.69 -11.34
CA SER A 267 -13.48 5.75 -11.67
C SER A 267 -14.41 5.37 -10.51
N GLY A 268 -13.83 5.10 -9.34
CA GLY A 268 -14.59 4.81 -8.12
C GLY A 268 -15.04 6.07 -7.38
N LYS A 269 -15.30 5.96 -6.08
CA LYS A 269 -15.69 7.12 -5.23
C LYS A 269 -14.71 8.29 -5.30
N LEU A 270 -13.45 8.03 -5.66
CA LEU A 270 -12.38 9.02 -5.72
C LEU A 270 -12.28 9.75 -7.06
N GLU A 271 -13.08 9.42 -8.08
CA GLU A 271 -12.94 9.95 -9.46
C GLU A 271 -12.91 11.48 -9.55
N LYS A 272 -13.53 12.18 -8.60
CA LYS A 272 -13.62 13.65 -8.56
C LYS A 272 -12.80 14.27 -7.44
N TRP A 273 -11.99 13.47 -6.73
CA TRP A 273 -11.17 13.99 -5.66
C TRP A 273 -10.08 14.91 -6.22
N SER A 274 -9.96 16.10 -5.62
CA SER A 274 -8.92 17.07 -5.96
C SER A 274 -8.59 17.93 -4.74
N ARG A 275 -7.30 18.13 -4.48
CA ARG A 275 -6.75 19.06 -3.47
C ARG A 275 -5.76 20.03 -4.06
N LYS A 276 -5.74 20.16 -5.38
CA LYS A 276 -4.79 21.02 -6.08
C LYS A 276 -4.80 22.46 -5.56
N ALA A 277 -5.98 23.04 -5.34
CA ALA A 277 -6.13 24.39 -4.79
C ALA A 277 -5.69 24.51 -3.32
N ASP A 278 -5.66 23.39 -2.58
CA ASP A 278 -5.40 23.35 -1.14
C ASP A 278 -3.93 23.06 -0.81
N MET A 279 -3.11 22.63 -1.77
CA MET A 279 -1.70 22.26 -1.54
C MET A 279 -0.89 23.36 -0.86
N LYS A 280 -1.15 24.63 -1.20
CA LYS A 280 -0.52 25.81 -0.58
C LYS A 280 -0.77 25.93 0.95
N ASN A 281 -1.77 25.23 1.48
CA ASN A 281 -2.12 25.22 2.90
C ASN A 281 -1.27 24.20 3.69
N ILE A 282 -0.55 23.31 3.00
CA ILE A 282 0.38 22.38 3.63
C ILE A 282 1.69 23.12 3.91
N THR A 283 2.01 23.26 5.20
CA THR A 283 3.17 24.03 5.67
C THR A 283 4.24 23.15 6.32
N VAL A 284 3.91 21.91 6.67
CA VAL A 284 4.88 20.94 7.19
C VAL A 284 5.93 20.61 6.12
N LYS A 285 7.15 20.27 6.52
CA LYS A 285 8.19 19.77 5.60
C LYS A 285 7.64 18.60 4.80
N THR A 286 7.70 18.68 3.46
CA THR A 286 7.05 17.71 2.58
C THR A 286 8.01 17.22 1.51
N LEU A 287 8.12 15.90 1.35
CA LEU A 287 8.79 15.24 0.25
C LEU A 287 7.72 14.73 -0.72
N ALA A 288 7.74 15.22 -1.96
CA ALA A 288 6.98 14.62 -3.06
C ALA A 288 7.90 13.71 -3.88
N VAL A 289 7.49 12.46 -4.09
CA VAL A 289 8.26 11.49 -4.88
C VAL A 289 7.52 11.20 -6.17
N GLY A 290 8.22 11.36 -7.30
CA GLY A 290 7.73 11.02 -8.63
C GLY A 290 8.73 10.15 -9.38
N ALA A 291 8.24 9.30 -10.26
CA ALA A 291 9.06 8.39 -11.03
C ALA A 291 8.75 8.49 -12.54
N LYS A 292 9.77 8.26 -13.36
CA LYS A 292 9.68 8.47 -14.82
C LYS A 292 8.59 7.66 -15.50
N TYR A 293 8.42 6.43 -15.05
CA TYR A 293 7.53 5.45 -15.70
C TYR A 293 6.25 5.19 -14.90
N ASP A 294 5.97 6.03 -13.91
CA ASP A 294 4.83 5.90 -13.00
C ASP A 294 3.48 6.06 -13.72
N THR A 295 2.44 5.55 -13.10
CA THR A 295 1.04 5.89 -13.44
C THR A 295 0.71 7.33 -13.05
N MET A 296 1.48 7.93 -12.16
CA MET A 296 1.38 9.32 -11.72
C MET A 296 2.33 10.19 -12.55
N ASP A 297 1.83 11.32 -13.07
CA ASP A 297 2.65 12.26 -13.84
C ASP A 297 3.79 12.82 -12.97
N PRO A 298 5.07 12.58 -13.29
CA PRO A 298 6.19 13.10 -12.51
C PRO A 298 6.25 14.62 -12.50
N GLU A 299 5.77 15.31 -13.53
CA GLU A 299 5.69 16.78 -13.54
C GLU A 299 4.62 17.28 -12.56
N HIS A 300 3.52 16.56 -12.39
CA HIS A 300 2.54 16.87 -11.34
C HIS A 300 3.13 16.62 -9.94
N MET A 301 3.91 15.57 -9.75
CA MET A 301 4.60 15.33 -8.47
C MET A 301 5.60 16.44 -8.14
N LYS A 302 6.34 16.91 -9.13
CA LYS A 302 7.21 18.08 -8.99
C LYS A 302 6.40 19.33 -8.66
N TRP A 303 5.29 19.55 -9.36
CA TRP A 303 4.37 20.66 -9.09
C TRP A 303 3.85 20.65 -7.63
N ILE A 304 3.54 19.47 -7.06
CA ILE A 304 3.17 19.35 -5.63
C ILE A 304 4.27 19.92 -4.74
N SER A 305 5.55 19.55 -4.98
CA SER A 305 6.66 20.04 -4.18
C SER A 305 6.87 21.55 -4.27
N GLU A 306 6.53 22.16 -5.40
CA GLU A 306 6.63 23.59 -5.65
C GLU A 306 5.45 24.39 -5.08
N ASN A 307 4.32 23.72 -4.79
CA ASN A 307 3.07 24.35 -4.34
C ASN A 307 2.70 24.10 -2.88
N VAL A 308 3.41 23.22 -2.17
CA VAL A 308 3.42 23.18 -0.72
C VAL A 308 4.47 24.16 -0.19
N LYS A 309 4.30 24.67 1.04
CA LYS A 309 5.17 25.78 1.54
C LYS A 309 6.64 25.35 1.71
N ASN A 310 6.89 24.11 2.16
CA ASN A 310 8.22 23.58 2.45
C ASN A 310 8.44 22.25 1.72
N GLY A 311 8.29 22.26 0.39
CA GLY A 311 8.37 21.08 -0.45
C GLY A 311 9.79 20.78 -0.94
N THR A 312 10.03 19.49 -1.14
CA THR A 312 11.21 18.94 -1.79
C THR A 312 10.75 17.89 -2.80
N PHE A 313 11.39 17.81 -3.96
CA PHE A 313 11.08 16.81 -4.97
C PHE A 313 12.18 15.75 -5.02
N LEU A 314 11.76 14.48 -4.98
CA LEU A 314 12.61 13.32 -5.28
C LEU A 314 12.17 12.72 -6.60
N TYR A 315 13.06 12.71 -7.59
CA TYR A 315 12.80 12.09 -8.89
C TYR A 315 13.52 10.75 -9.03
N CYS A 316 12.79 9.70 -9.38
CA CYS A 316 13.29 8.37 -9.65
C CYS A 316 13.33 8.12 -11.17
N PRO A 317 14.50 8.33 -11.83
CA PRO A 317 14.59 8.33 -13.30
C PRO A 317 14.41 6.95 -13.95
N ASN A 318 14.58 5.87 -13.20
CA ASN A 318 14.42 4.50 -13.69
C ASN A 318 13.19 3.81 -13.08
N GLY A 319 12.52 4.47 -12.12
CA GLY A 319 11.42 3.91 -11.35
C GLY A 319 10.05 4.06 -12.03
N SER A 320 9.13 3.27 -11.53
CA SER A 320 7.70 3.33 -11.84
C SER A 320 6.87 3.58 -10.57
N HIS A 321 5.61 3.16 -10.52
CA HIS A 321 4.76 3.34 -9.35
C HIS A 321 5.37 2.74 -8.07
N MET A 322 6.05 1.60 -8.18
CA MET A 322 6.77 0.94 -7.09
C MET A 322 8.27 1.28 -7.11
N CYS A 323 8.62 2.58 -7.26
CA CYS A 323 10.02 3.00 -7.41
C CYS A 323 10.92 2.65 -6.22
N PHE A 324 10.38 2.37 -5.04
CA PHE A 324 11.12 1.80 -3.92
C PHE A 324 11.52 0.31 -4.13
N TRP A 325 11.06 -0.32 -5.23
CA TRP A 325 11.52 -1.63 -5.71
C TRP A 325 12.38 -1.52 -6.95
N ASP A 326 11.97 -0.77 -7.99
CA ASP A 326 12.62 -0.77 -9.30
C ASP A 326 13.58 0.41 -9.54
N ASP A 327 13.61 1.43 -8.67
CA ASP A 327 14.67 2.45 -8.56
C ASP A 327 15.09 2.65 -7.09
N GLN A 328 15.30 1.53 -6.41
CA GLN A 328 15.42 1.40 -4.96
C GLN A 328 16.52 2.28 -4.36
N GLU A 329 17.69 2.33 -5.00
CA GLU A 329 18.84 3.11 -4.49
C GLU A 329 18.52 4.61 -4.42
N ILE A 330 17.97 5.17 -5.50
CA ILE A 330 17.60 6.58 -5.56
C ILE A 330 16.49 6.90 -4.56
N TYR A 331 15.45 6.05 -4.52
CA TYR A 331 14.34 6.23 -3.58
C TYR A 331 14.80 6.22 -2.12
N MET A 332 15.53 5.18 -1.71
CA MET A 332 15.97 5.01 -0.32
C MET A 332 16.92 6.12 0.11
N LYS A 333 17.88 6.48 -0.73
CA LYS A 333 18.80 7.60 -0.45
C LYS A 333 18.04 8.91 -0.27
N GLY A 334 17.09 9.21 -1.15
CA GLY A 334 16.28 10.42 -1.07
C GLY A 334 15.40 10.47 0.18
N LEU A 335 14.72 9.35 0.50
CA LEU A 335 13.88 9.22 1.69
C LEU A 335 14.69 9.39 2.98
N ILE A 336 15.82 8.68 3.12
CA ILE A 336 16.71 8.74 4.29
C ILE A 336 17.26 10.15 4.48
N ASN A 337 17.72 10.79 3.39
CA ASN A 337 18.20 12.16 3.45
C ASN A 337 17.13 13.13 3.93
N PHE A 338 15.90 13.00 3.43
CA PHE A 338 14.78 13.83 3.87
C PHE A 338 14.48 13.64 5.37
N LEU A 339 14.36 12.40 5.83
CA LEU A 339 14.06 12.09 7.23
C LEU A 339 15.11 12.65 8.19
N ASN A 340 16.40 12.60 7.81
CA ASN A 340 17.51 13.08 8.63
C ASN A 340 17.71 14.61 8.57
N GLN A 341 17.20 15.30 7.55
CA GLN A 341 17.36 16.75 7.36
C GLN A 341 16.22 17.58 7.96
N VAL A 342 15.13 16.97 8.40
CA VAL A 342 14.04 17.70 9.07
C VAL A 342 14.51 18.04 10.48
N PRO A 343 14.71 19.35 10.81
CA PRO A 343 15.26 19.74 12.11
C PRO A 343 14.32 19.39 13.27
N ASP A 344 14.90 19.32 14.45
CA ASP A 344 14.15 19.18 15.72
C ASP A 344 13.28 20.40 15.99
#